data_c2a879234d7506a340a7e9149eaae5f9
#
_entry.id   c2a879234d7506a340a7e9149eaae5f9
#
_cell.length_a   1.000
_cell.length_b   1.000
_cell.length_c   1.000
_cell.angle_alpha   90.00
_cell.angle_beta   90.00
_cell.angle_gamma   90.00
#
_symmetry.space_group_name_H-M   'P 1'
#
loop_
_entity.id
_entity.type
_entity.pdbx_description
1 polymer ?
#
loop_
_entity_poly.entity_id
_entity_poly.type
_entity_poly.pdbx_seq_one_letter_code
_entity_poly.pdbx_strand_id
1 'polypeptide(L)' 'MPRLTDLELVIEDIPEHAAADAWKRLNIICEAFIADGHHVTIARTTYAPIEEDAE' A
#
# COMPACT_ATOMS: atom_id res chain seq x y z
N MET A 1 21.30 -7.93 -22.47
CA MET A 1 20.91 -7.14 -21.32
C MET A 1 19.74 -7.79 -20.63
N PRO A 2 19.80 -7.91 -19.31
CA PRO A 2 18.67 -8.48 -18.61
C PRO A 2 17.50 -7.50 -18.64
N ARG A 3 16.30 -8.06 -18.65
CA ARG A 3 15.12 -7.24 -18.57
C ARG A 3 14.82 -6.95 -17.11
N LEU A 4 14.30 -5.78 -16.85
CA LEU A 4 13.91 -5.40 -15.51
C LEU A 4 12.39 -5.34 -15.45
N THR A 5 11.85 -5.68 -14.29
CA THR A 5 10.40 -5.69 -14.10
C THR A 5 10.07 -4.93 -12.82
N ASP A 6 9.10 -4.05 -12.91
CA ASP A 6 8.60 -3.36 -11.74
C ASP A 6 7.26 -3.96 -11.35
N LEU A 7 7.04 -4.11 -10.06
CA LEU A 7 5.77 -4.61 -9.56
C LEU A 7 5.11 -3.53 -8.74
N GLU A 8 3.79 -3.46 -8.83
CA GLU A 8 3.06 -2.44 -8.11
C GLU A 8 1.85 -3.08 -7.44
N LEU A 9 1.58 -2.69 -6.21
CA LEU A 9 0.44 -3.20 -5.47
C LEU A 9 -0.37 -2.02 -4.96
N VAL A 10 -1.66 -2.03 -5.22
CA VAL A 10 -2.56 -0.99 -4.75
C VAL A 10 -3.68 -1.66 -3.95
N ILE A 11 -3.92 -1.17 -2.73
CA ILE A 11 -5.00 -1.65 -1.89
C ILE A 11 -5.88 -0.45 -1.59
N GLU A 12 -7.16 -0.55 -1.93
CA GLU A 12 -8.06 0.59 -1.83
C GLU A 12 -9.24 0.29 -0.94
N ASP A 13 -9.87 1.34 -0.48
CA ASP A 13 -11.13 1.25 0.26
C ASP A 13 -11.02 0.45 1.55
N ILE A 14 -9.91 0.60 2.26
CA ILE A 14 -9.73 -0.05 3.53
C ILE A 14 -10.34 0.83 4.62
N PRO A 15 -11.26 0.30 5.43
CA PRO A 15 -11.80 1.10 6.53
C PRO A 15 -10.69 1.58 7.46
N GLU A 16 -10.87 2.76 8.02
CA GLU A 16 -9.81 3.35 8.82
C GLU A 16 -9.44 2.46 10.00
N HIS A 17 -10.43 1.80 10.61
CA HIS A 17 -10.15 0.97 11.76
C HIS A 17 -9.30 -0.26 11.41
N ALA A 18 -9.22 -0.62 10.13
CA ALA A 18 -8.38 -1.74 9.69
C ALA A 18 -7.11 -1.26 9.01
N ALA A 19 -7.00 0.04 8.74
CA ALA A 19 -5.89 0.55 7.96
C ALA A 19 -4.55 0.41 8.67
N ALA A 20 -4.54 0.61 9.99
CA ALA A 20 -3.28 0.53 10.74
C ALA A 20 -2.72 -0.89 10.68
N ASP A 21 -3.58 -1.89 10.82
CA ASP A 21 -3.14 -3.27 10.77
C ASP A 21 -2.67 -3.64 9.37
N ALA A 22 -3.41 -3.19 8.35
CA ALA A 22 -3.03 -3.45 6.97
C ALA A 22 -1.68 -2.80 6.64
N TRP A 23 -1.48 -1.59 7.13
CA TRP A 23 -0.22 -0.87 6.92
C TRP A 23 0.94 -1.63 7.55
N LYS A 24 0.71 -2.15 8.76
CA LYS A 24 1.74 -2.90 9.46
C LYS A 24 2.12 -4.17 8.68
N ARG A 25 1.13 -4.88 8.15
CA ARG A 25 1.40 -6.08 7.36
C ARG A 25 2.17 -5.75 6.11
N LEU A 26 1.80 -4.64 5.46
CA LEU A 26 2.48 -4.22 4.25
C LEU A 26 3.93 -3.88 4.53
N ASN A 27 4.19 -3.23 5.66
CA ASN A 27 5.56 -2.90 6.02
C ASN A 27 6.42 -4.15 6.26
N ILE A 28 5.84 -5.18 6.84
CA ILE A 28 6.57 -6.42 7.05
C ILE A 28 7.00 -7.03 5.72
N ILE A 29 6.09 -7.02 4.75
CA ILE A 29 6.40 -7.55 3.43
C ILE A 29 7.49 -6.71 2.77
N CYS A 30 7.37 -5.39 2.89
CA CYS A 30 8.34 -4.49 2.27
C CYS A 30 9.72 -4.67 2.87
N GLU A 31 9.79 -4.89 4.19
CA GLU A 31 11.09 -5.07 4.82
C GLU A 31 11.81 -6.29 4.30
N ALA A 32 11.06 -7.35 3.99
CA ALA A 32 11.66 -8.54 3.44
C ALA A 32 12.29 -8.26 2.08
N PHE A 33 11.62 -7.47 1.24
CA PHE A 33 12.17 -7.12 -0.06
C PHE A 33 13.37 -6.20 0.06
N ILE A 34 13.32 -5.27 1.03
CA ILE A 34 14.44 -4.37 1.25
C ILE A 34 15.66 -5.16 1.70
N ALA A 35 15.45 -6.17 2.57
CA ALA A 35 16.54 -7.01 3.02
C ALA A 35 17.18 -7.78 1.88
N ASP A 36 16.39 -8.07 0.83
CA ASP A 36 16.94 -8.74 -0.34
C ASP A 36 17.60 -7.78 -1.32
N GLY A 37 17.65 -6.50 -0.99
CA GLY A 37 18.34 -5.53 -1.83
C GLY A 37 17.47 -4.82 -2.83
N HIS A 38 16.15 -4.96 -2.74
CA HIS A 38 15.27 -4.30 -3.70
C HIS A 38 14.90 -2.91 -3.21
N HIS A 39 14.57 -2.03 -4.14
CA HIS A 39 14.11 -0.70 -3.82
C HIS A 39 12.59 -0.77 -3.70
N VAL A 40 12.05 -0.39 -2.54
CA VAL A 40 10.61 -0.49 -2.29
C VAL A 40 10.08 0.86 -1.86
N THR A 41 8.96 1.24 -2.46
CA THR A 41 8.28 2.48 -2.08
C THR A 41 6.83 2.16 -1.80
N ILE A 42 6.32 2.60 -0.66
CA ILE A 42 4.91 2.47 -0.33
C ILE A 42 4.39 3.82 0.08
N ALA A 43 3.08 4.00 -0.10
CA ALA A 43 2.45 5.26 0.22
C ALA A 43 1.12 5.00 0.92
N ARG A 44 0.71 5.93 1.76
CA ARG A 44 -0.55 5.83 2.48
C ARG A 44 -1.30 7.13 2.29
N THR A 45 -2.57 7.02 1.90
CA THR A 45 -3.42 8.18 1.73
C THR A 45 -4.71 7.94 2.50
N THR A 46 -5.10 8.88 3.31
CA THR A 46 -6.36 8.82 4.03
C THR A 46 -7.30 9.84 3.43
N TYR A 47 -8.51 9.43 3.15
CA TYR A 47 -9.47 10.32 2.52
C TYR A 47 -10.86 10.00 3.04
N ALA A 48 -11.75 10.96 2.90
CA ALA A 48 -13.15 10.75 3.25
C ALA A 48 -13.90 10.44 1.98
N PRO A 49 -14.74 9.39 1.99
CA PRO A 49 -15.49 9.06 0.78
C PRO A 49 -16.50 10.15 0.48
N ILE A 50 -16.81 10.29 -0.79
CA ILE A 50 -17.82 11.24 -1.20
C ILE A 50 -19.17 10.63 -0.95
N GLU A 51 -20.04 11.38 -0.26
CA GLU A 51 -21.36 10.91 0.00
C GLU A 51 -22.28 11.48 -1.01
N GLU A 52 -22.87 10.63 -1.78
CA GLU A 52 -23.66 11.12 -2.85
C GLU A 52 -25.03 11.48 -2.48
N ASP A 53 -25.53 11.03 -1.42
CA ASP A 53 -26.85 11.30 -1.12
C ASP A 53 -27.01 12.59 -0.56
N ALA A 54 -26.17 13.33 -0.54
CA ALA A 54 -26.32 14.58 -0.03
C ALA A 54 -27.68 15.04 -0.15
N GLU A 55 -28.42 14.98 0.08
CA GLU A 55 -29.51 15.37 -0.24
C GLU A 55 -30.10 15.49 0.16
#